data_afd23d868270ece236c8e63ae09ef4ef
#
_entry.id   afd23d868270ece236c8e63ae09ef4ef
#
_cell.length_a   1.000
_cell.length_b   1.000
_cell.length_c   1.000
_cell.angle_alpha   90.00
_cell.angle_beta   90.00
_cell.angle_gamma   90.00
#
_symmetry.space_group_name_H-M   'P 1'
#
loop_
_entity.id
_entity.type
_entity.pdbx_description
1 polymer ?
#
loop_
_entity_poly.entity_id
_entity_poly.type
_entity_poly.pdbx_seq_one_letter_code
_entity_poly.pdbx_strand_id
1 'polypeptide(L)' 'MPSDETRRVLKLFGVAVTSLEDAIDGKKPMAEIMKWDQELADRTRELLALVERLRSRRIA' A
#
# COMPACT_ATOMS: atom_id res chain seq x y z
N MET A 1 8.28 -18.58 5.84
CA MET A 1 7.96 -18.04 4.50
C MET A 1 6.74 -17.14 4.58
N PRO A 2 6.78 -15.96 3.97
CA PRO A 2 5.58 -15.11 3.94
C PRO A 2 4.47 -15.77 3.13
N SER A 3 3.23 -15.54 3.54
CA SER A 3 2.10 -16.04 2.79
C SER A 3 1.93 -15.28 1.48
N ASP A 4 1.14 -15.84 0.57
CA ASP A 4 0.82 -15.15 -0.68
C ASP A 4 0.08 -13.84 -0.42
N GLU A 5 -0.77 -13.82 0.61
CA GLU A 5 -1.48 -12.61 1.01
C GLU A 5 -0.51 -11.51 1.44
N THR A 6 0.47 -11.86 2.28
CA THR A 6 1.47 -10.90 2.73
C THR A 6 2.24 -10.31 1.56
N ARG A 7 2.69 -11.18 0.65
CA ARG A 7 3.43 -10.72 -0.54
C ARG A 7 2.59 -9.79 -1.40
N ARG A 8 1.32 -10.14 -1.60
CA ARG A 8 0.42 -9.33 -2.42
C ARG A 8 0.19 -7.95 -1.81
N VAL A 9 -0.09 -7.91 -0.50
CA VAL A 9 -0.32 -6.66 0.19
C VAL A 9 0.89 -5.75 0.10
N LEU A 10 2.09 -6.29 0.35
CA LEU A 10 3.32 -5.50 0.30
C LEU A 10 3.63 -5.03 -1.12
N LYS A 11 3.41 -5.89 -2.11
CA LYS A 11 3.66 -5.52 -3.50
C LYS A 11 2.75 -4.38 -3.94
N LEU A 12 1.45 -4.49 -3.65
CA LEU A 12 0.50 -3.46 -4.05
C LEU A 12 0.75 -2.15 -3.32
N PHE A 13 1.13 -2.23 -2.04
CA PHE A 13 1.51 -1.05 -1.27
C PHE A 13 2.73 -0.37 -1.90
N GLY A 14 3.77 -1.15 -2.22
CA GLY A 14 4.98 -0.63 -2.85
C GLY A 14 4.71 0.03 -4.19
N VAL A 15 3.86 -0.59 -5.02
CA VAL A 15 3.50 -0.01 -6.31
C VAL A 15 2.78 1.33 -6.13
N ALA A 16 1.87 1.41 -5.15
CA ALA A 16 1.14 2.66 -4.90
C ALA A 16 2.09 3.77 -4.44
N VAL A 17 3.03 3.45 -3.55
CA VAL A 17 4.01 4.43 -3.05
C VAL A 17 4.88 4.94 -4.18
N THR A 18 5.46 4.04 -4.96
CA THR A 18 6.36 4.44 -6.04
C THR A 18 5.63 5.18 -7.14
N SER A 19 4.39 4.78 -7.44
CA SER A 19 3.59 5.46 -8.47
C SER A 19 3.23 6.86 -8.03
N LEU A 20 2.90 7.06 -6.74
CA LEU A 20 2.61 8.39 -6.23
C LEU A 20 3.84 9.28 -6.30
N GLU A 21 4.99 8.77 -5.88
CA GLU A 21 6.23 9.53 -5.92
C GLU A 21 6.56 9.93 -7.37
N ASP A 22 6.45 8.99 -8.30
CA ASP A 22 6.72 9.27 -9.71
C ASP A 22 5.76 10.31 -10.27
N ALA A 23 4.49 10.27 -9.86
CA ALA A 23 3.51 11.24 -10.33
C ALA A 23 3.83 12.64 -9.81
N ILE A 24 4.25 12.76 -8.56
CA ILE A 24 4.62 14.03 -7.95
C ILE A 24 5.90 14.56 -8.63
N ASP A 25 6.93 13.73 -8.74
CA ASP A 25 8.21 14.14 -9.31
C ASP A 25 8.08 14.45 -10.79
N GLY A 26 7.22 13.74 -11.50
CA GLY A 26 6.97 13.97 -12.91
C GLY A 26 6.01 15.13 -13.18
N LYS A 27 5.53 15.79 -12.14
CA LYS A 27 4.60 16.92 -12.24
C LYS A 27 3.36 16.55 -13.05
N LYS A 28 2.83 15.38 -12.78
CA LYS A 28 1.63 14.90 -13.46
C LYS A 28 0.41 15.74 -13.05
N PRO A 29 -0.67 15.70 -13.85
CA PRO A 29 -1.90 16.43 -13.49
C PRO A 29 -2.39 16.03 -12.10
N MET A 30 -3.01 16.96 -11.39
CA MET A 30 -3.51 16.73 -10.05
C MET A 30 -4.44 15.52 -9.98
N ALA A 31 -5.24 15.29 -11.01
CA ALA A 31 -6.15 14.15 -11.04
C ALA A 31 -5.39 12.82 -10.94
N GLU A 32 -4.24 12.71 -11.59
CA GLU A 32 -3.43 11.50 -11.54
C GLU A 32 -2.78 11.35 -10.17
N ILE A 33 -2.26 12.46 -9.61
CA ILE A 33 -1.68 12.43 -8.27
C ILE A 33 -2.71 12.00 -7.24
N MET A 34 -3.93 12.54 -7.32
CA MET A 34 -5.01 12.17 -6.41
C MET A 34 -5.42 10.71 -6.55
N LYS A 35 -5.38 10.19 -7.77
CA LYS A 35 -5.67 8.78 -8.00
C LYS A 35 -4.70 7.88 -7.23
N TRP A 36 -3.41 8.16 -7.34
CA TRP A 36 -2.40 7.36 -6.65
C TRP A 36 -2.41 7.59 -5.14
N ASP A 37 -2.75 8.82 -4.71
CA ASP A 37 -2.91 9.11 -3.29
C ASP A 37 -4.04 8.27 -2.69
N GLN A 38 -5.17 8.17 -3.39
CA GLN A 38 -6.29 7.34 -2.94
C GLN A 38 -5.92 5.86 -2.94
N GLU A 39 -5.23 5.42 -3.97
CA GLU A 39 -4.77 4.04 -4.04
C GLU A 39 -3.85 3.72 -2.87
N LEU A 40 -2.93 4.63 -2.56
CA LEU A 40 -2.02 4.45 -1.43
C LEU A 40 -2.78 4.36 -0.11
N ALA A 41 -3.80 5.21 0.07
CA ALA A 41 -4.62 5.17 1.28
C ALA A 41 -5.29 3.81 1.44
N ASP A 42 -5.82 3.25 0.35
CA ASP A 42 -6.46 1.94 0.37
C ASP A 42 -5.47 0.83 0.70
N ARG A 43 -4.27 0.88 0.10
CA ARG A 43 -3.23 -0.13 0.35
C ARG A 43 -2.69 -0.02 1.77
N THR A 44 -2.62 1.20 2.31
CA THR A 44 -2.20 1.42 3.70
C THR A 44 -3.19 0.76 4.67
N ARG A 45 -4.49 0.87 4.41
CA ARG A 45 -5.49 0.23 5.26
C ARG A 45 -5.35 -1.29 5.22
N GLU A 46 -5.09 -1.86 4.05
CA GLU A 46 -4.86 -3.30 3.92
C GLU A 46 -3.62 -3.74 4.70
N LEU A 47 -2.56 -2.94 4.60
CA LEU A 47 -1.32 -3.24 5.31
C LEU A 47 -1.53 -3.22 6.82
N LEU A 48 -2.23 -2.20 7.33
CA LEU A 48 -2.51 -2.10 8.76
C LEU A 48 -3.36 -3.28 9.24
N ALA A 49 -4.35 -3.69 8.45
CA ALA A 49 -5.17 -4.85 8.79
C ALA A 49 -4.32 -6.12 8.86
N LEU A 50 -3.38 -6.27 7.92
CA LEU A 50 -2.46 -7.40 7.93
C LEU A 50 -1.61 -7.40 9.20
N VAL A 51 -1.06 -6.23 9.56
CA VAL A 51 -0.23 -6.10 10.76
C VAL A 51 -1.02 -6.48 12.00
N GLU A 52 -2.27 -6.05 12.10
CA GLU A 52 -3.12 -6.38 13.25
C GLU A 52 -3.38 -7.89 13.32
N ARG A 53 -3.63 -8.54 12.19
CA ARG A 53 -3.83 -9.99 12.19
C ARG A 53 -2.57 -10.72 12.66
N LEU A 54 -1.39 -10.27 12.22
CA LEU A 54 -0.13 -10.89 12.63
C LEU A 54 0.13 -10.70 14.11
N ARG A 55 -0.18 -9.52 14.64
CA ARG A 55 -0.04 -9.26 16.07
C ARG A 55 -0.97 -10.14 16.89
N SER A 56 -2.20 -10.31 16.44
CA SER A 56 -3.16 -11.17 17.12
C SER A 56 -2.67 -12.61 17.17
N ARG A 57 -2.11 -13.10 16.09
CA ARG A 57 -1.58 -14.46 16.04
C ARG A 57 -0.40 -14.64 16.99
N ARG A 58 0.42 -13.62 17.12
CA ARG A 58 1.57 -13.68 18.01
C ARG A 58 1.16 -13.73 19.48
N ILE A 59 0.11 -13.02 19.84
CA ILE A 59 -0.38 -12.95 21.22
C ILE A 59 -1.16 -14.21 21.57
N ALA A 60 -1.91 -14.76 20.64
CA ALA A 60 -2.69 -15.96 20.86
C ALA A 60 -1.77 -17.18 20.97
#